data_2870fcd321f8c49e438af6b001c3f247
#
_entry.id   2870fcd321f8c49e438af6b001c3f247
#
_cell.length_a   1.000
_cell.length_b   1.000
_cell.length_c   1.000
_cell.angle_alpha   90.00
_cell.angle_beta   90.00
_cell.angle_gamma   90.00
#
_symmetry.space_group_name_H-M   'P 1'
#
loop_
_entity.id
_entity.type
_entity.pdbx_description
1 polymer ?
#
loop_
_entity_poly.entity_id
_entity_poly.type
_entity_poly.pdbx_seq_one_letter_code
_entity_poly.pdbx_strand_id
1 'polypeptide(L)'
;MKDRAYFEIRLESLGGLGANLCGKMLGELGVKYLGLNGAAFSSYGSEKRGSPVSSFIRWCAGDKEILINSPVREPDILGIFQENILMKYPWPDILEMPRKMVINTRKNAEELTKSYPWLCGHIYYLDGISIAMQTKSRMNMIMLGAMMKALEDEEFAEGNLENSLLLNCGRKLIEETVGKKYPELLDINLNGFMAGHAMVQRFHRKPDGLSEENPAAGFSGGRGMPKARQETLVWGYENAPIGGANPLAGSMASNDLSPSRSGYMPLFDESKCIHCGLCDSTCPDMVFQFKKGTYKGKEQMMNRGLDYHYCKGCLRCVAVCPVNALVAGVEAEHPNPQWFVPDKDLVASNIHWTQKASDGWITGESFMSERRNDGGVR
;
A
#
# COMPACT_ATOMS: atom_id res chain seq x y z
N MET A 1 -5.39 -24.00 14.00
CA MET A 1 -3.94 -24.18 13.70
C MET A 1 -3.60 -25.64 13.32
N LYS A 2 -4.51 -26.36 12.66
CA LYS A 2 -4.32 -27.82 12.50
C LYS A 2 -3.23 -28.25 11.50
N ASP A 3 -2.84 -27.40 10.54
CA ASP A 3 -1.91 -27.83 9.47
C ASP A 3 -0.75 -26.86 9.14
N ARG A 4 -0.70 -25.68 9.75
CA ARG A 4 0.39 -24.70 9.53
C ARG A 4 1.22 -24.50 10.80
N ALA A 5 2.52 -24.30 10.63
CA ALA A 5 3.43 -24.02 11.76
C ALA A 5 3.10 -22.68 12.43
N TYR A 6 2.52 -21.73 11.70
CA TYR A 6 2.24 -20.37 12.15
C TYR A 6 0.80 -19.97 11.79
N PHE A 7 0.21 -19.14 12.65
CA PHE A 7 -0.96 -18.32 12.32
C PHE A 7 -0.45 -16.94 11.92
N GLU A 8 -0.82 -16.48 10.74
CA GLU A 8 -0.23 -15.30 10.13
C GLU A 8 -1.29 -14.23 9.85
N ILE A 9 -1.00 -13.01 10.31
CA ILE A 9 -1.82 -11.83 10.03
C ILE A 9 -0.99 -10.81 9.26
N ARG A 10 -1.60 -10.21 8.25
CA ARG A 10 -1.02 -9.12 7.49
C ARG A 10 -1.96 -7.92 7.49
N LEU A 11 -1.44 -6.74 7.78
CA LEU A 11 -2.19 -5.49 7.73
C LEU A 11 -1.59 -4.61 6.62
N GLU A 12 -2.44 -4.14 5.75
CA GLU A 12 -2.08 -3.23 4.67
C GLU A 12 -2.70 -1.85 4.89
N SER A 13 -1.89 -0.81 4.80
CA SER A 13 -2.29 0.56 5.15
C SER A 13 -1.47 1.59 4.39
N LEU A 14 -1.88 2.84 4.52
CA LEU A 14 -1.06 4.00 4.21
C LEU A 14 -0.49 4.62 5.48
N GLY A 15 0.68 5.21 5.37
CA GLY A 15 1.36 5.89 6.48
C GLY A 15 0.47 6.96 7.12
N GLY A 16 0.32 6.87 8.45
CA GLY A 16 -0.52 7.76 9.25
C GLY A 16 -1.80 7.14 9.80
N LEU A 17 -2.27 6.01 9.28
CA LEU A 17 -3.50 5.33 9.76
C LEU A 17 -3.28 4.41 10.96
N GLY A 18 -2.02 4.17 11.34
CA GLY A 18 -1.67 3.47 12.57
C GLY A 18 -1.68 1.94 12.49
N ALA A 19 -1.53 1.35 11.31
CA ALA A 19 -1.45 -0.11 11.14
C ALA A 19 -0.28 -0.73 11.91
N ASN A 20 0.87 -0.04 12.01
CA ASN A 20 2.00 -0.50 12.82
C ASN A 20 1.63 -0.67 14.30
N LEU A 21 0.91 0.31 14.88
CA LEU A 21 0.48 0.20 16.28
C LEU A 21 -0.53 -0.93 16.44
N CYS A 22 -1.49 -1.05 15.53
CA CYS A 22 -2.45 -2.15 15.51
C CYS A 22 -1.73 -3.51 15.41
N GLY A 23 -0.73 -3.64 14.50
CA GLY A 23 0.06 -4.85 14.35
C GLY A 23 0.88 -5.21 15.60
N LYS A 24 1.50 -4.23 16.26
CA LYS A 24 2.19 -4.44 17.54
C LYS A 24 1.22 -4.93 18.63
N MET A 25 0.05 -4.31 18.72
CA MET A 25 -0.97 -4.70 19.70
C MET A 25 -1.48 -6.13 19.44
N LEU A 26 -1.69 -6.52 18.17
CA LEU A 26 -2.01 -7.89 17.83
C LEU A 26 -0.88 -8.86 18.20
N GLY A 27 0.37 -8.49 17.95
CA GLY A 27 1.53 -9.28 18.37
C GLY A 27 1.55 -9.50 19.90
N GLU A 28 1.38 -8.43 20.67
CA GLU A 28 1.32 -8.48 22.13
C GLU A 28 0.12 -9.27 22.67
N LEU A 29 -1.03 -9.21 21.97
CA LEU A 29 -2.22 -9.99 22.30
C LEU A 29 -1.90 -11.48 22.35
N GLY A 30 -1.28 -12.01 21.29
CA GLY A 30 -0.91 -13.42 21.20
C GLY A 30 -0.01 -13.86 22.36
N VAL A 31 0.99 -13.05 22.66
CA VAL A 31 1.99 -13.39 23.70
C VAL A 31 1.45 -13.22 25.11
N LYS A 32 0.82 -12.09 25.41
CA LYS A 32 0.40 -11.76 26.79
C LYS A 32 -0.87 -12.47 27.24
N TYR A 33 -1.78 -12.72 26.31
CA TYR A 33 -3.13 -13.17 26.68
C TYR A 33 -3.54 -14.51 26.09
N LEU A 34 -2.91 -14.94 24.98
CA LEU A 34 -3.25 -16.22 24.35
C LEU A 34 -2.21 -17.32 24.62
N GLY A 35 -1.15 -17.02 25.37
CA GLY A 35 -0.09 -17.99 25.68
C GLY A 35 0.70 -18.47 24.46
N LEU A 36 0.72 -17.67 23.38
CA LEU A 36 1.41 -18.00 22.14
C LEU A 36 2.79 -17.34 22.09
N ASN A 37 3.70 -17.89 21.31
CA ASN A 37 4.86 -17.15 20.87
C ASN A 37 4.47 -16.23 19.69
N GLY A 38 4.99 -15.02 19.68
CA GLY A 38 4.59 -14.00 18.71
C GLY A 38 5.77 -13.18 18.18
N ALA A 39 5.72 -12.86 16.89
CA ALA A 39 6.60 -11.87 16.26
C ALA A 39 5.76 -10.87 15.47
N ALA A 40 6.09 -9.58 15.61
CA ALA A 40 5.43 -8.52 14.86
C ALA A 40 6.47 -7.52 14.35
N PHE A 41 6.43 -7.22 13.05
CA PHE A 41 7.27 -6.21 12.43
C PHE A 41 6.51 -5.51 11.31
N SER A 42 7.01 -4.35 10.89
CA SER A 42 6.36 -3.57 9.83
C SER A 42 7.38 -3.14 8.78
N SER A 43 6.94 -3.16 7.53
CA SER A 43 7.64 -2.59 6.39
C SER A 43 7.04 -1.23 6.03
N TYR A 44 7.89 -0.29 5.72
CA TYR A 44 7.51 1.09 5.39
C TYR A 44 8.11 1.47 4.05
N GLY A 45 7.38 2.28 3.29
CA GLY A 45 7.98 3.03 2.19
C GLY A 45 8.97 4.08 2.73
N SER A 46 9.75 4.67 1.83
CA SER A 46 10.78 5.69 2.15
C SER A 46 10.23 6.92 2.88
N GLU A 47 8.93 7.15 2.84
CA GLU A 47 8.29 8.32 3.43
C GLU A 47 7.31 7.97 4.54
N LYS A 48 7.25 8.84 5.57
CA LYS A 48 6.43 8.61 6.78
C LYS A 48 4.93 8.82 6.59
N ARG A 49 4.48 9.56 5.57
CA ARG A 49 3.06 9.81 5.30
C ARG A 49 2.71 9.50 3.86
N GLY A 50 1.60 8.79 3.65
CA GLY A 50 1.09 8.46 2.33
C GLY A 50 1.82 7.32 1.61
N SER A 51 2.92 6.78 2.17
CA SER A 51 3.56 5.58 1.64
C SER A 51 2.86 4.31 2.15
N PRO A 52 2.91 3.22 1.38
CA PRO A 52 2.41 1.93 1.84
C PRO A 52 3.09 1.49 3.13
N VAL A 53 2.30 0.93 4.03
CA VAL A 53 2.76 0.34 5.28
C VAL A 53 2.14 -1.03 5.41
N SER A 54 2.99 -2.05 5.50
CA SER A 54 2.57 -3.42 5.77
C SER A 54 3.02 -3.83 7.16
N SER A 55 2.13 -4.37 7.97
CA SER A 55 2.47 -4.98 9.26
C SER A 55 2.24 -6.48 9.20
N PHE A 56 3.21 -7.23 9.68
CA PHE A 56 3.24 -8.68 9.65
C PHE A 56 3.28 -9.20 11.07
N ILE A 57 2.35 -10.09 11.39
CA ILE A 57 2.25 -10.71 12.70
C ILE A 57 2.22 -12.22 12.50
N ARG A 58 3.02 -12.93 13.29
CA ARG A 58 3.04 -14.38 13.35
C ARG A 58 2.83 -14.85 14.77
N TRP A 59 1.99 -15.86 14.92
CA TRP A 59 1.83 -16.57 16.17
C TRP A 59 2.06 -18.06 15.97
N CYS A 60 2.63 -18.71 16.97
CA CYS A 60 2.73 -20.18 17.02
C CYS A 60 2.48 -20.67 18.44
N ALA A 61 2.34 -21.99 18.60
CA ALA A 61 2.21 -22.60 19.90
C ALA A 61 3.40 -22.24 20.80
N GLY A 62 3.18 -22.08 22.10
CA GLY A 62 4.17 -21.58 23.05
C GLY A 62 5.45 -22.41 23.19
N ASP A 63 5.45 -23.65 22.69
CA ASP A 63 6.59 -24.57 22.66
C ASP A 63 7.47 -24.40 21.38
N LYS A 64 7.05 -23.56 20.42
CA LYS A 64 7.74 -23.35 19.15
C LYS A 64 8.32 -21.95 19.05
N GLU A 65 9.46 -21.84 18.38
CA GLU A 65 10.13 -20.56 18.11
C GLU A 65 9.78 -20.04 16.72
N ILE A 66 9.67 -18.70 16.60
CA ILE A 66 9.49 -18.03 15.32
C ILE A 66 10.85 -17.57 14.80
N LEU A 67 11.41 -18.31 13.85
CA LEU A 67 12.72 -18.04 13.25
C LEU A 67 12.64 -17.26 11.93
N ILE A 68 11.41 -16.92 11.47
CA ILE A 68 11.18 -16.31 10.15
C ILE A 68 10.87 -14.82 10.30
N ASN A 69 11.71 -13.97 9.70
CA ASN A 69 11.52 -12.52 9.66
C ASN A 69 11.10 -12.00 8.26
N SER A 70 10.76 -12.88 7.32
CA SER A 70 10.28 -12.50 5.99
C SER A 70 8.85 -11.96 6.03
N PRO A 71 8.41 -11.15 5.05
CA PRO A 71 7.02 -10.74 4.90
C PRO A 71 6.06 -11.94 4.87
N VAL A 72 4.87 -11.74 5.43
CA VAL A 72 3.79 -12.74 5.38
C VAL A 72 3.23 -12.77 3.96
N ARG A 73 3.27 -13.93 3.31
CA ARG A 73 2.76 -14.15 1.95
C ARG A 73 1.43 -14.86 1.89
N GLU A 74 1.10 -15.65 2.89
CA GLU A 74 -0.12 -16.44 2.98
C GLU A 74 -0.84 -16.13 4.30
N PRO A 75 -1.39 -14.91 4.44
CA PRO A 75 -2.03 -14.53 5.70
C PRO A 75 -3.31 -15.35 5.93
N ASP A 76 -3.52 -15.78 7.16
CA ASP A 76 -4.81 -16.32 7.62
C ASP A 76 -5.85 -15.19 7.68
N ILE A 77 -5.43 -14.02 8.16
CA ILE A 77 -6.25 -12.81 8.19
C ILE A 77 -5.51 -11.64 7.53
N LEU A 78 -6.18 -10.99 6.57
CA LEU A 78 -5.70 -9.77 5.92
C LEU A 78 -6.53 -8.57 6.34
N GLY A 79 -5.90 -7.58 6.98
CA GLY A 79 -6.55 -6.33 7.37
C GLY A 79 -6.21 -5.19 6.41
N ILE A 80 -7.22 -4.59 5.80
CA ILE A 80 -7.11 -3.49 4.82
C ILE A 80 -7.63 -2.21 5.46
N PHE A 81 -6.74 -1.28 5.79
CA PHE A 81 -7.06 -0.01 6.43
C PHE A 81 -7.69 1.02 5.49
N GLN A 82 -7.56 0.82 4.21
CA GLN A 82 -8.12 1.71 3.19
C GLN A 82 -8.45 0.93 1.92
N GLU A 83 -9.69 1.02 1.48
CA GLU A 83 -10.22 0.27 0.33
C GLU A 83 -9.39 0.44 -0.96
N ASN A 84 -8.85 1.65 -1.19
CA ASN A 84 -8.06 1.95 -2.38
C ASN A 84 -6.87 1.00 -2.57
N ILE A 85 -6.36 0.42 -1.49
CA ILE A 85 -5.27 -0.55 -1.51
C ILE A 85 -5.67 -1.79 -2.30
N LEU A 86 -6.94 -2.21 -2.24
CA LEU A 86 -7.44 -3.37 -2.98
C LEU A 86 -7.26 -3.25 -4.50
N MET A 87 -7.31 -2.04 -5.04
CA MET A 87 -7.17 -1.80 -6.48
C MET A 87 -5.74 -1.47 -6.91
N LYS A 88 -4.98 -0.83 -6.05
CA LYS A 88 -3.73 -0.18 -6.39
C LYS A 88 -2.50 -0.94 -5.93
N TYR A 89 -2.68 -1.74 -4.90
CA TYR A 89 -1.57 -2.49 -4.35
C TYR A 89 -1.23 -3.66 -5.26
N PRO A 90 0.04 -3.79 -5.66
CA PRO A 90 0.47 -5.03 -6.30
C PRO A 90 0.37 -6.14 -5.25
N TRP A 91 -0.46 -7.14 -5.51
CA TRP A 91 -0.60 -8.34 -4.67
C TRP A 91 0.41 -9.47 -5.01
N PRO A 92 1.54 -9.23 -5.74
CA PRO A 92 2.46 -10.28 -6.13
C PRO A 92 3.08 -11.00 -4.94
N ASP A 93 3.03 -10.38 -3.75
CA ASP A 93 3.57 -10.96 -2.54
C ASP A 93 2.59 -11.90 -1.81
N ILE A 94 1.31 -11.89 -2.18
CA ILE A 94 0.30 -12.79 -1.62
C ILE A 94 0.12 -13.97 -2.57
N LEU A 95 0.56 -15.14 -2.14
CA LEU A 95 0.53 -16.36 -2.95
C LEU A 95 -0.86 -17.00 -2.97
N GLU A 96 -1.59 -16.90 -1.85
CA GLU A 96 -2.93 -17.45 -1.70
C GLU A 96 -3.88 -16.43 -1.09
N MET A 97 -5.15 -16.50 -1.47
CA MET A 97 -6.20 -15.67 -0.88
C MET A 97 -6.34 -15.97 0.62
N PRO A 98 -6.38 -14.95 1.47
CA PRO A 98 -6.57 -15.13 2.91
C PRO A 98 -7.94 -15.74 3.19
N ARG A 99 -8.01 -16.57 4.24
CA ARG A 99 -9.29 -17.16 4.69
C ARG A 99 -10.27 -16.08 5.17
N LYS A 100 -9.75 -15.02 5.75
CA LYS A 100 -10.53 -13.89 6.24
C LYS A 100 -9.91 -12.56 5.80
N MET A 101 -10.76 -11.63 5.45
CA MET A 101 -10.36 -10.24 5.15
C MET A 101 -11.16 -9.26 5.99
N VAL A 102 -10.49 -8.28 6.57
CA VAL A 102 -11.11 -7.17 7.32
C VAL A 102 -10.87 -5.89 6.55
N ILE A 103 -11.92 -5.28 6.01
CA ILE A 103 -11.81 -4.17 5.06
C ILE A 103 -12.50 -2.92 5.61
N ASN A 104 -11.74 -1.83 5.70
CA ASN A 104 -12.32 -0.51 5.95
C ASN A 104 -12.84 0.08 4.64
N THR A 105 -14.15 0.18 4.51
CA THR A 105 -14.85 0.67 3.32
C THR A 105 -16.21 1.26 3.68
N ARG A 106 -16.71 2.17 2.85
CA ARG A 106 -18.09 2.67 2.90
C ARG A 106 -19.08 1.85 2.08
N LYS A 107 -18.56 0.93 1.26
CA LYS A 107 -19.38 0.08 0.41
C LYS A 107 -20.06 -1.02 1.23
N ASN A 108 -21.27 -1.36 0.83
CA ASN A 108 -21.96 -2.55 1.33
C ASN A 108 -21.44 -3.83 0.64
N ALA A 109 -21.95 -4.99 1.05
CA ALA A 109 -21.51 -6.29 0.53
C ALA A 109 -21.68 -6.44 -0.98
N GLU A 110 -22.79 -5.93 -1.55
CA GLU A 110 -23.08 -5.99 -2.98
C GLU A 110 -22.14 -5.10 -3.77
N GLU A 111 -21.93 -3.88 -3.32
CA GLU A 111 -21.02 -2.92 -3.93
C GLU A 111 -19.56 -3.41 -3.88
N LEU A 112 -19.14 -4.00 -2.75
CA LEU A 112 -17.82 -4.62 -2.63
C LEU A 112 -17.65 -5.76 -3.63
N THR A 113 -18.63 -6.65 -3.71
CA THR A 113 -18.61 -7.80 -4.62
C THR A 113 -18.56 -7.35 -6.08
N LYS A 114 -19.30 -6.30 -6.43
CA LYS A 114 -19.30 -5.72 -7.79
C LYS A 114 -17.98 -5.03 -8.11
N SER A 115 -17.41 -4.28 -7.15
CA SER A 115 -16.15 -3.55 -7.35
C SER A 115 -14.94 -4.47 -7.37
N TYR A 116 -15.00 -5.59 -6.63
CA TYR A 116 -13.91 -6.54 -6.46
C TYR A 116 -14.42 -7.98 -6.68
N PRO A 117 -14.67 -8.38 -7.94
CA PRO A 117 -15.24 -9.71 -8.26
C PRO A 117 -14.40 -10.88 -7.76
N TRP A 118 -13.12 -10.66 -7.52
CA TRP A 118 -12.15 -11.64 -7.03
C TRP A 118 -12.19 -11.86 -5.52
N LEU A 119 -12.86 -10.98 -4.74
CA LEU A 119 -12.99 -11.18 -3.29
C LEU A 119 -13.75 -12.47 -3.00
N CYS A 120 -13.16 -13.37 -2.22
CA CYS A 120 -13.78 -14.61 -1.75
C CYS A 120 -13.36 -14.91 -0.32
N GLY A 121 -13.99 -15.90 0.29
CA GLY A 121 -13.79 -16.26 1.70
C GLY A 121 -14.70 -15.49 2.64
N HIS A 122 -14.26 -15.34 3.89
CA HIS A 122 -14.99 -14.60 4.92
C HIS A 122 -14.57 -13.14 4.92
N ILE A 123 -15.46 -12.25 4.53
CA ILE A 123 -15.22 -10.81 4.41
C ILE A 123 -15.90 -10.10 5.58
N TYR A 124 -15.09 -9.38 6.36
CA TYR A 124 -15.52 -8.47 7.42
C TYR A 124 -15.34 -7.05 6.89
N TYR A 125 -16.31 -6.17 7.01
CA TYR A 125 -16.23 -4.82 6.50
C TYR A 125 -16.94 -3.82 7.40
N LEU A 126 -16.44 -2.59 7.42
CA LEU A 126 -17.00 -1.50 8.23
C LEU A 126 -16.62 -0.14 7.64
N ASP A 127 -17.45 0.88 7.88
CA ASP A 127 -17.07 2.28 7.63
C ASP A 127 -16.32 2.86 8.85
N GLY A 128 -15.03 2.54 8.93
CA GLY A 128 -14.19 3.00 10.02
C GLY A 128 -14.01 4.53 10.07
N ILE A 129 -14.19 5.23 8.95
CA ILE A 129 -14.12 6.70 8.91
C ILE A 129 -15.30 7.30 9.66
N SER A 130 -16.52 6.84 9.36
CA SER A 130 -17.74 7.32 10.05
C SER A 130 -17.69 6.97 11.54
N ILE A 131 -17.21 5.76 11.90
CA ILE A 131 -17.01 5.36 13.30
C ILE A 131 -15.97 6.26 13.99
N ALA A 132 -14.86 6.58 13.31
CA ALA A 132 -13.84 7.46 13.85
C ALA A 132 -14.38 8.88 14.14
N MET A 133 -15.24 9.39 13.26
CA MET A 133 -15.88 10.70 13.45
C MET A 133 -16.86 10.69 14.64
N GLN A 134 -17.65 9.62 14.79
CA GLN A 134 -18.62 9.47 15.88
C GLN A 134 -17.95 9.29 17.25
N THR A 135 -16.93 8.44 17.31
CA THR A 135 -16.24 8.10 18.57
C THR A 135 -15.07 9.04 18.90
N LYS A 136 -14.67 9.91 17.96
CA LYS A 136 -13.45 10.73 18.02
C LYS A 136 -12.16 9.90 18.16
N SER A 137 -12.24 8.61 17.91
CA SER A 137 -11.14 7.66 18.02
C SER A 137 -10.32 7.60 16.73
N ARG A 138 -9.17 6.93 16.81
CA ARG A 138 -8.30 6.74 15.66
C ARG A 138 -8.62 5.43 14.93
N MET A 139 -8.36 5.40 13.62
CA MET A 139 -8.60 4.25 12.75
C MET A 139 -7.98 2.95 13.27
N ASN A 140 -6.79 3.00 13.84
CA ASN A 140 -6.10 1.81 14.36
C ASN A 140 -6.86 1.11 15.48
N MET A 141 -7.57 1.84 16.35
CA MET A 141 -8.39 1.24 17.42
C MET A 141 -9.65 0.60 16.85
N ILE A 142 -10.28 1.25 15.90
CA ILE A 142 -11.46 0.74 15.21
C ILE A 142 -11.13 -0.55 14.44
N MET A 143 -10.03 -0.52 13.68
CA MET A 143 -9.57 -1.69 12.95
C MET A 143 -9.13 -2.82 13.90
N LEU A 144 -8.49 -2.49 15.04
CA LEU A 144 -8.18 -3.48 16.05
C LEU A 144 -9.45 -4.18 16.54
N GLY A 145 -10.53 -3.44 16.81
CA GLY A 145 -11.82 -3.99 17.20
C GLY A 145 -12.40 -4.94 16.13
N ALA A 146 -12.36 -4.52 14.86
CA ALA A 146 -12.81 -5.35 13.75
C ALA A 146 -11.95 -6.61 13.56
N MET A 147 -10.63 -6.50 13.76
CA MET A 147 -9.71 -7.65 13.73
C MET A 147 -10.01 -8.63 14.88
N MET A 148 -10.35 -8.13 16.07
CA MET A 148 -10.77 -8.99 17.20
C MET A 148 -12.01 -9.78 16.85
N LYS A 149 -12.98 -9.16 16.15
CA LYS A 149 -14.18 -9.88 15.69
C LYS A 149 -13.86 -10.98 14.69
N ALA A 150 -12.94 -10.76 13.78
CA ALA A 150 -12.48 -11.79 12.85
C ALA A 150 -11.70 -12.92 13.57
N LEU A 151 -10.99 -12.61 14.65
CA LEU A 151 -10.26 -13.57 15.46
C LEU A 151 -11.17 -14.43 16.34
N GLU A 152 -12.34 -13.93 16.80
CA GLU A 152 -13.30 -14.69 17.57
C GLU A 152 -13.79 -15.96 16.87
N ASP A 153 -13.78 -15.96 15.54
CA ASP A 153 -14.19 -17.12 14.74
C ASP A 153 -13.04 -18.12 14.48
N GLU A 154 -11.87 -17.94 15.13
CA GLU A 154 -10.72 -18.86 15.03
C GLU A 154 -10.63 -19.77 16.26
N GLU A 155 -10.41 -21.05 16.01
CA GLU A 155 -10.07 -22.01 17.07
C GLU A 155 -8.55 -21.92 17.34
N PHE A 156 -8.17 -21.18 18.37
CA PHE A 156 -6.80 -21.23 18.92
C PHE A 156 -6.65 -22.43 19.84
N ALA A 157 -5.60 -23.24 19.63
CA ALA A 157 -5.31 -24.50 20.28
C ALA A 157 -5.85 -24.66 21.75
N GLU A 158 -6.51 -25.79 22.02
CA GLU A 158 -6.89 -26.31 23.33
C GLU A 158 -7.93 -25.53 24.14
N GLY A 159 -8.86 -24.89 23.53
CA GLY A 159 -10.05 -24.34 24.19
C GLY A 159 -10.66 -23.21 23.36
N ASN A 160 -11.96 -23.33 23.13
CA ASN A 160 -12.76 -22.20 22.66
C ASN A 160 -12.58 -21.06 23.66
N LEU A 161 -11.75 -20.06 23.28
CA LEU A 161 -11.74 -18.79 23.99
C LEU A 161 -13.16 -18.22 23.88
N GLU A 162 -13.87 -18.14 25.02
CA GLU A 162 -15.15 -17.46 25.03
C GLU A 162 -14.97 -16.08 24.37
N ASN A 163 -15.85 -15.73 23.44
CA ASN A 163 -15.78 -14.47 22.69
C ASN A 163 -15.62 -13.24 23.60
N SER A 164 -16.21 -13.31 24.81
CA SER A 164 -16.06 -12.30 25.86
C SER A 164 -14.63 -12.18 26.38
N LEU A 165 -13.87 -13.26 26.40
CA LEU A 165 -12.50 -13.28 26.92
C LEU A 165 -11.55 -12.53 25.95
N LEU A 166 -11.64 -12.79 24.65
CA LEU A 166 -10.78 -12.15 23.66
C LEU A 166 -11.00 -10.63 23.62
N LEU A 167 -12.26 -10.19 23.65
CA LEU A 167 -12.60 -8.77 23.70
C LEU A 167 -12.06 -8.10 24.97
N ASN A 168 -12.16 -8.78 26.13
CA ASN A 168 -11.61 -8.28 27.39
C ASN A 168 -10.08 -8.20 27.37
N CYS A 169 -9.40 -9.14 26.71
CA CYS A 169 -7.95 -9.08 26.49
C CYS A 169 -7.56 -7.85 25.67
N GLY A 170 -8.32 -7.55 24.60
CA GLY A 170 -8.11 -6.35 23.79
C GLY A 170 -8.29 -5.06 24.59
N ARG A 171 -9.30 -4.98 25.47
CA ARG A 171 -9.50 -3.83 26.37
C ARG A 171 -8.31 -3.65 27.31
N LYS A 172 -7.90 -4.69 28.02
CA LYS A 172 -6.73 -4.66 28.91
C LYS A 172 -5.47 -4.25 28.18
N LEU A 173 -5.28 -4.73 26.97
CA LEU A 173 -4.13 -4.37 26.16
C LEU A 173 -4.11 -2.86 25.80
N ILE A 174 -5.27 -2.26 25.51
CA ILE A 174 -5.40 -0.80 25.27
C ILE A 174 -5.10 -0.04 26.55
N GLU A 175 -5.62 -0.48 27.70
CA GLU A 175 -5.33 0.13 29.01
C GLU A 175 -3.84 0.10 29.33
N GLU A 176 -3.16 -1.01 29.08
CA GLU A 176 -1.72 -1.16 29.34
C GLU A 176 -0.82 -0.39 28.39
N THR A 177 -1.22 -0.23 27.14
CA THR A 177 -0.40 0.40 26.11
C THR A 177 -0.69 1.88 25.97
N VAL A 178 -1.92 2.22 25.60
CA VAL A 178 -2.35 3.60 25.36
C VAL A 178 -2.71 4.30 26.67
N GLY A 179 -3.45 3.62 27.55
CA GLY A 179 -3.92 4.19 28.81
C GLY A 179 -2.78 4.61 29.74
N LYS A 180 -1.72 3.78 29.86
CA LYS A 180 -0.54 4.14 30.65
C LYS A 180 0.20 5.37 30.12
N LYS A 181 0.22 5.55 28.79
CA LYS A 181 0.98 6.64 28.14
C LYS A 181 0.16 7.91 27.96
N TYR A 182 -1.13 7.76 27.73
CA TYR A 182 -2.07 8.85 27.43
C TYR A 182 -3.42 8.57 28.11
N PRO A 183 -3.50 8.71 29.47
CA PRO A 183 -4.71 8.40 30.23
C PRO A 183 -5.96 9.14 29.74
N GLU A 184 -5.76 10.39 29.30
CA GLU A 184 -6.83 11.26 28.78
C GLU A 184 -7.46 10.77 27.48
N LEU A 185 -6.79 9.87 26.77
CA LEU A 185 -7.28 9.29 25.51
C LEU A 185 -7.83 7.88 25.68
N LEU A 186 -7.80 7.32 26.90
CA LEU A 186 -8.17 5.92 27.12
C LEU A 186 -9.61 5.64 26.71
N ASP A 187 -10.56 6.41 27.23
CA ASP A 187 -12.00 6.19 26.97
C ASP A 187 -12.33 6.34 25.48
N ILE A 188 -11.73 7.32 24.83
CA ILE A 188 -11.90 7.55 23.39
C ILE A 188 -11.41 6.33 22.58
N ASN A 189 -10.25 5.79 22.94
CA ASN A 189 -9.68 4.63 22.26
C ASN A 189 -10.45 3.35 22.53
N LEU A 190 -10.91 3.14 23.78
CA LEU A 190 -11.78 2.02 24.13
C LEU A 190 -13.12 2.10 23.40
N ASN A 191 -13.74 3.27 23.30
CA ASN A 191 -14.98 3.47 22.57
C ASN A 191 -14.80 3.16 21.07
N GLY A 192 -13.70 3.61 20.45
CA GLY A 192 -13.40 3.27 19.06
C GLY A 192 -13.18 1.78 18.85
N PHE A 193 -12.46 1.12 19.75
CA PHE A 193 -12.23 -0.32 19.72
C PHE A 193 -13.54 -1.10 19.83
N MET A 194 -14.36 -0.77 20.81
CA MET A 194 -15.66 -1.41 21.01
C MET A 194 -16.62 -1.19 19.84
N ALA A 195 -16.64 0.03 19.29
CA ALA A 195 -17.45 0.35 18.12
C ALA A 195 -16.97 -0.43 16.88
N GLY A 196 -15.67 -0.52 16.64
CA GLY A 196 -15.11 -1.32 15.56
C GLY A 196 -15.47 -2.79 15.64
N HIS A 197 -15.46 -3.35 16.85
CA HIS A 197 -15.90 -4.73 17.09
C HIS A 197 -17.41 -4.93 16.87
N ALA A 198 -18.23 -4.01 17.38
CA ALA A 198 -19.69 -4.15 17.35
C ALA A 198 -20.30 -3.85 15.98
N MET A 199 -19.72 -2.90 15.23
CA MET A 199 -20.28 -2.38 13.98
C MET A 199 -19.72 -3.07 12.72
N VAL A 200 -18.72 -3.94 12.85
CA VAL A 200 -18.22 -4.71 11.73
C VAL A 200 -19.28 -5.68 11.23
N GLN A 201 -19.53 -5.66 9.94
CA GLN A 201 -20.43 -6.56 9.24
C GLN A 201 -19.65 -7.69 8.59
N ARG A 202 -20.29 -8.81 8.29
CA ARG A 202 -19.64 -9.95 7.63
C ARG A 202 -20.52 -10.58 6.57
N PHE A 203 -19.90 -11.09 5.52
CA PHE A 203 -20.50 -11.99 4.56
C PHE A 203 -19.50 -13.05 4.13
N HIS A 204 -19.98 -14.13 3.57
CA HIS A 204 -19.16 -15.19 3.00
C HIS A 204 -19.45 -15.31 1.52
N ARG A 205 -18.38 -15.36 0.72
CA ARG A 205 -18.47 -15.58 -0.71
C ARG A 205 -17.64 -16.79 -1.12
N LYS A 206 -18.29 -17.74 -1.77
CA LYS A 206 -17.58 -18.86 -2.41
C LYS A 206 -16.88 -18.36 -3.67
N PRO A 207 -15.71 -18.88 -4.02
CA PRO A 207 -15.08 -18.58 -5.30
C PRO A 207 -16.00 -19.07 -6.45
N ASP A 208 -16.55 -18.13 -7.21
CA ASP A 208 -17.36 -18.46 -8.37
C ASP A 208 -16.43 -18.88 -9.51
N GLY A 209 -16.32 -20.20 -9.80
CA GLY A 209 -15.79 -20.72 -11.04
C GLY A 209 -14.37 -20.28 -11.43
N LEU A 210 -13.57 -19.82 -10.52
CA LEU A 210 -12.14 -19.60 -10.75
C LEU A 210 -11.53 -20.99 -10.94
N SER A 211 -11.10 -21.31 -12.17
CA SER A 211 -10.27 -22.47 -12.45
C SER A 211 -9.16 -22.54 -11.42
N GLU A 212 -8.81 -23.73 -10.97
CA GLU A 212 -7.75 -24.02 -9.98
C GLU A 212 -6.36 -23.46 -10.39
N GLU A 213 -6.28 -22.83 -11.55
CA GLU A 213 -5.10 -22.14 -12.05
C GLU A 213 -5.06 -20.70 -11.49
N ASN A 214 -4.41 -20.56 -10.33
CA ASN A 214 -3.86 -19.34 -9.78
C ASN A 214 -4.87 -18.15 -9.65
N PRO A 215 -5.55 -17.96 -8.50
CA PRO A 215 -6.48 -16.84 -8.28
C PRO A 215 -5.83 -15.46 -8.41
N ALA A 216 -4.51 -15.34 -8.31
CA ALA A 216 -3.76 -14.14 -8.60
C ALA A 216 -3.73 -13.77 -10.10
N ALA A 217 -4.03 -14.70 -11.01
CA ALA A 217 -4.06 -14.43 -12.45
C ALA A 217 -5.27 -13.56 -12.89
N GLY A 218 -6.32 -13.45 -12.07
CA GLY A 218 -7.45 -12.55 -12.30
C GLY A 218 -7.17 -11.07 -12.06
N PHE A 219 -6.02 -10.72 -11.52
CA PHE A 219 -5.59 -9.36 -11.23
C PHE A 219 -4.98 -8.60 -12.43
N SER A 220 -5.08 -9.12 -13.63
CA SER A 220 -4.61 -8.43 -14.84
C SER A 220 -5.47 -7.23 -15.27
N GLY A 221 -6.35 -6.74 -14.42
CA GLY A 221 -7.21 -5.57 -14.70
C GLY A 221 -6.60 -4.19 -14.43
N GLY A 222 -5.40 -4.12 -13.88
CA GLY A 222 -4.63 -2.88 -13.82
C GLY A 222 -3.54 -2.95 -14.86
N ARG A 223 -3.65 -2.18 -15.94
CA ARG A 223 -2.68 -1.93 -17.01
C ARG A 223 -1.41 -2.77 -16.88
N GLY A 224 -1.22 -3.66 -17.83
CA GLY A 224 -0.11 -4.58 -17.86
C GLY A 224 1.17 -3.98 -17.32
N MET A 225 1.46 -4.28 -16.07
CA MET A 225 2.85 -4.46 -15.73
C MET A 225 3.38 -5.42 -16.80
N PRO A 226 4.48 -5.10 -17.48
CA PRO A 226 5.15 -6.08 -18.28
C PRO A 226 5.24 -7.29 -17.38
N LYS A 227 4.72 -8.45 -17.81
CA LYS A 227 4.92 -9.71 -17.10
C LYS A 227 6.38 -9.70 -16.74
N ALA A 228 6.71 -9.44 -15.47
CA ALA A 228 8.07 -9.59 -15.02
C ALA A 228 8.43 -10.96 -15.53
N ARG A 229 9.35 -11.04 -16.48
CA ARG A 229 9.84 -12.31 -16.97
C ARG A 229 10.13 -13.09 -15.72
N GLN A 230 9.42 -14.18 -15.53
CA GLN A 230 9.65 -15.14 -14.45
C GLN A 230 10.97 -15.90 -14.68
N GLU A 231 11.95 -15.24 -15.24
CA GLU A 231 13.32 -15.63 -15.06
C GLU A 231 13.70 -15.00 -13.71
N THR A 232 13.50 -15.79 -12.66
CA THR A 232 14.11 -15.54 -11.37
C THR A 232 15.62 -15.48 -11.60
N LEU A 233 16.12 -14.27 -11.86
CA LEU A 233 17.55 -14.02 -11.87
C LEU A 233 17.98 -14.15 -10.41
N VAL A 234 18.36 -15.37 -10.03
CA VAL A 234 18.94 -15.60 -8.72
C VAL A 234 20.36 -15.06 -8.78
N TRP A 235 20.54 -13.83 -8.27
CA TRP A 235 21.85 -13.25 -8.13
C TRP A 235 22.62 -14.01 -7.05
N GLY A 236 23.76 -14.56 -7.43
CA GLY A 236 24.70 -15.23 -6.55
C GLY A 236 26.12 -14.82 -6.89
N TYR A 237 27.12 -15.38 -6.19
CA TYR A 237 28.52 -15.06 -6.40
C TYR A 237 29.01 -15.30 -7.83
N GLU A 238 28.45 -16.30 -8.52
CA GLU A 238 28.87 -16.69 -9.87
C GLU A 238 28.37 -15.76 -10.97
N ASN A 239 27.21 -15.13 -10.77
CA ASN A 239 26.56 -14.30 -11.76
C ASN A 239 26.35 -12.84 -11.34
N ALA A 240 26.85 -12.45 -10.18
CA ALA A 240 26.86 -11.06 -9.76
C ALA A 240 27.82 -10.23 -10.64
N PRO A 241 27.44 -9.01 -11.04
CA PRO A 241 28.34 -8.12 -11.75
C PRO A 241 29.59 -7.82 -10.93
N ILE A 242 30.69 -7.51 -11.61
CA ILE A 242 31.93 -7.05 -10.95
C ILE A 242 31.60 -5.84 -10.07
N GLY A 243 31.96 -5.93 -8.79
CA GLY A 243 31.63 -4.93 -7.77
C GLY A 243 30.27 -5.12 -7.07
N GLY A 244 29.52 -6.17 -7.42
CA GLY A 244 28.23 -6.50 -6.76
C GLY A 244 27.10 -5.51 -7.01
N ALA A 245 27.29 -4.52 -7.89
CA ALA A 245 26.26 -3.56 -8.23
C ALA A 245 25.21 -4.20 -9.16
N ASN A 246 23.93 -4.06 -8.83
CA ASN A 246 22.84 -4.49 -9.71
C ASN A 246 22.79 -3.56 -10.95
N PRO A 247 23.07 -4.08 -12.17
CA PRO A 247 23.07 -3.27 -13.39
C PRO A 247 21.65 -3.01 -13.92
N LEU A 248 20.62 -3.69 -13.38
CA LEU A 248 19.24 -3.44 -13.77
C LEU A 248 18.87 -2.04 -13.29
N ALA A 249 18.20 -1.28 -14.17
CA ALA A 249 17.57 -0.04 -13.76
C ALA A 249 16.78 -0.32 -12.48
N GLY A 250 17.08 0.42 -11.42
CA GLY A 250 16.52 0.17 -10.10
C GLY A 250 15.00 0.21 -10.12
N SER A 251 14.41 -0.22 -9.04
CA SER A 251 12.96 -0.24 -8.83
C SER A 251 12.25 1.08 -9.16
N MET A 252 12.96 2.20 -9.23
CA MET A 252 12.37 3.50 -9.56
C MET A 252 11.76 3.55 -10.97
N ALA A 253 12.38 2.93 -11.98
CA ALA A 253 11.84 2.94 -13.34
C ALA A 253 10.58 2.07 -13.51
N SER A 254 10.41 1.06 -12.66
CA SER A 254 9.27 0.15 -12.65
C SER A 254 8.32 0.37 -11.49
N ASN A 255 8.64 1.32 -10.59
CA ASN A 255 7.88 1.55 -9.37
C ASN A 255 6.70 2.48 -9.63
N ASP A 256 5.50 1.95 -9.54
CA ASP A 256 4.26 2.73 -9.61
C ASP A 256 3.89 3.24 -8.21
N LEU A 257 4.01 4.55 -7.99
CA LEU A 257 3.62 5.19 -6.73
C LEU A 257 2.14 5.56 -6.66
N SER A 258 1.38 5.35 -7.74
CA SER A 258 -0.05 5.64 -7.76
C SER A 258 -0.86 4.92 -6.68
N PRO A 259 -0.53 3.67 -6.25
CA PRO A 259 -1.21 3.00 -5.15
C PRO A 259 -1.12 3.73 -3.80
N SER A 260 -0.12 4.58 -3.62
CA SER A 260 0.06 5.34 -2.36
C SER A 260 -0.82 6.59 -2.26
N ARG A 261 -1.57 6.94 -3.31
CA ARG A 261 -2.49 8.08 -3.27
C ARG A 261 -3.66 7.80 -2.35
N SER A 262 -4.04 8.83 -1.57
CA SER A 262 -5.19 8.79 -0.66
C SER A 262 -6.52 9.20 -1.30
N GLY A 263 -6.63 9.09 -2.63
CA GLY A 263 -7.83 9.46 -3.41
C GLY A 263 -7.76 10.86 -4.02
N TYR A 264 -6.65 11.58 -3.82
CA TYR A 264 -6.42 12.90 -4.40
C TYR A 264 -5.21 12.92 -5.31
N MET A 265 -5.24 13.81 -6.30
CA MET A 265 -4.14 14.03 -7.23
C MET A 265 -4.07 15.50 -7.65
N PRO A 266 -2.88 16.05 -7.98
CA PRO A 266 -2.79 17.39 -8.53
C PRO A 266 -3.24 17.37 -10.00
N LEU A 267 -4.10 18.32 -10.38
CA LEU A 267 -4.46 18.59 -11.77
C LEU A 267 -3.69 19.81 -12.24
N PHE A 268 -3.04 19.72 -13.40
CA PHE A 268 -2.19 20.78 -13.95
C PHE A 268 -2.85 21.49 -15.12
N ASP A 269 -2.91 22.82 -15.04
CA ASP A 269 -3.36 23.72 -16.10
C ASP A 269 -2.16 24.52 -16.63
N GLU A 270 -1.64 24.10 -17.79
CA GLU A 270 -0.47 24.73 -18.41
C GLU A 270 -0.75 26.20 -18.76
N SER A 271 -1.99 26.56 -19.11
CA SER A 271 -2.35 27.93 -19.53
C SER A 271 -2.17 28.96 -18.42
N LYS A 272 -2.27 28.54 -17.15
CA LYS A 272 -2.06 29.38 -15.97
C LYS A 272 -0.61 29.36 -15.48
N CYS A 273 0.19 28.41 -15.95
CA CYS A 273 1.52 28.18 -15.41
C CYS A 273 2.50 29.29 -15.79
N ILE A 274 3.20 29.83 -14.79
CA ILE A 274 4.27 30.81 -14.97
C ILE A 274 5.67 30.18 -14.99
N HIS A 275 5.74 28.86 -14.95
CA HIS A 275 6.98 28.06 -15.02
C HIS A 275 8.02 28.39 -13.94
N CYS A 276 7.59 28.75 -12.74
CA CYS A 276 8.46 29.18 -11.64
C CYS A 276 9.26 28.04 -10.98
N GLY A 277 8.93 26.76 -11.22
CA GLY A 277 9.63 25.60 -10.69
C GLY A 277 9.35 25.26 -9.23
N LEU A 278 8.50 26.02 -8.49
CA LEU A 278 8.22 25.77 -7.08
C LEU A 278 7.58 24.38 -6.84
N CYS A 279 6.74 23.93 -7.77
CA CYS A 279 6.12 22.60 -7.69
C CYS A 279 7.17 21.48 -7.75
N ASP A 280 8.18 21.61 -8.59
CA ASP A 280 9.27 20.64 -8.74
C ASP A 280 10.18 20.64 -7.52
N SER A 281 10.62 21.82 -7.08
CA SER A 281 11.52 21.95 -5.91
C SER A 281 10.91 21.46 -4.61
N THR A 282 9.57 21.43 -4.50
CA THR A 282 8.86 20.90 -3.32
C THR A 282 8.40 19.45 -3.48
N CYS A 283 8.49 18.90 -4.70
CA CYS A 283 8.05 17.54 -4.98
C CYS A 283 9.04 16.51 -4.44
N PRO A 284 8.63 15.63 -3.52
CA PRO A 284 9.54 14.62 -2.97
C PRO A 284 9.92 13.53 -4.00
N ASP A 285 9.11 13.38 -5.05
CA ASP A 285 9.26 12.31 -6.04
C ASP A 285 9.71 12.84 -7.42
N MET A 286 9.98 14.16 -7.53
CA MET A 286 10.49 14.83 -8.75
C MET A 286 9.69 14.49 -10.02
N VAL A 287 8.37 14.51 -9.92
CA VAL A 287 7.47 14.02 -10.99
C VAL A 287 7.23 15.01 -12.11
N PHE A 288 7.63 16.27 -11.95
CA PHE A 288 7.40 17.31 -12.94
C PHE A 288 8.39 17.22 -14.10
N GLN A 289 7.87 17.44 -15.30
CA GLN A 289 8.64 17.39 -16.54
C GLN A 289 8.89 18.80 -17.05
N PHE A 290 10.15 19.15 -17.25
CA PHE A 290 10.57 20.46 -17.75
C PHE A 290 11.29 20.32 -19.08
N LYS A 291 10.98 21.20 -20.02
CA LYS A 291 11.65 21.29 -21.31
C LYS A 291 12.02 22.75 -21.60
N LYS A 292 13.18 22.95 -22.23
CA LYS A 292 13.60 24.26 -22.67
C LYS A 292 12.60 24.84 -23.69
N GLY A 293 12.18 26.07 -23.47
CA GLY A 293 11.24 26.78 -24.35
C GLY A 293 11.23 28.27 -24.10
N THR A 294 10.34 29.00 -24.80
CA THR A 294 10.24 30.46 -24.72
C THR A 294 8.95 30.86 -23.99
N TYR A 295 9.08 31.62 -22.92
CA TYR A 295 7.94 32.21 -22.19
C TYR A 295 8.13 33.74 -22.11
N LYS A 296 7.12 34.48 -22.56
CA LYS A 296 7.16 35.97 -22.61
C LYS A 296 8.44 36.54 -23.26
N GLY A 297 8.89 35.90 -24.33
CA GLY A 297 10.06 36.32 -25.09
C GLY A 297 11.43 35.98 -24.49
N LYS A 298 11.46 35.21 -23.37
CA LYS A 298 12.70 34.73 -22.73
C LYS A 298 12.79 33.21 -22.79
N GLU A 299 13.98 32.72 -23.11
CA GLU A 299 14.27 31.29 -23.00
C GLU A 299 14.33 30.87 -21.55
N GLN A 300 13.57 29.82 -21.17
CA GLN A 300 13.60 29.22 -19.84
C GLN A 300 13.10 27.76 -19.85
N MET A 301 13.26 27.08 -18.73
CA MET A 301 12.65 25.75 -18.52
C MET A 301 11.16 25.90 -18.32
N MET A 302 10.40 25.26 -19.18
CA MET A 302 8.94 25.28 -19.20
C MET A 302 8.42 24.02 -18.52
N ASN A 303 7.55 24.15 -17.51
CA ASN A 303 6.84 23.02 -16.94
C ASN A 303 5.85 22.48 -17.97
N ARG A 304 5.98 21.20 -18.32
CA ARG A 304 5.15 20.52 -19.32
C ARG A 304 4.11 19.58 -18.70
N GLY A 305 4.07 19.52 -17.39
CA GLY A 305 3.17 18.65 -16.65
C GLY A 305 3.89 17.75 -15.67
N LEU A 306 3.22 16.71 -15.22
CA LEU A 306 3.77 15.76 -14.26
C LEU A 306 3.48 14.32 -14.67
N ASP A 307 4.36 13.43 -14.25
CA ASP A 307 4.19 12.00 -14.42
C ASP A 307 3.39 11.42 -13.25
N TYR A 308 2.15 11.05 -13.53
CA TYR A 308 1.27 10.49 -12.51
C TYR A 308 1.66 9.08 -12.04
N HIS A 309 2.47 8.36 -12.81
CA HIS A 309 2.97 7.04 -12.41
C HIS A 309 3.81 7.13 -11.13
N TYR A 310 4.61 8.19 -11.02
CA TYR A 310 5.45 8.43 -9.85
C TYR A 310 4.82 9.37 -8.83
N CYS A 311 3.64 9.91 -9.11
CA CYS A 311 2.97 10.85 -8.20
C CYS A 311 2.18 10.11 -7.12
N LYS A 312 2.52 10.33 -5.85
CA LYS A 312 1.79 9.77 -4.70
C LYS A 312 0.63 10.63 -4.18
N GLY A 313 0.30 11.72 -4.85
CA GLY A 313 -0.87 12.56 -4.50
C GLY A 313 -0.74 13.34 -3.20
N CYS A 314 0.47 13.71 -2.77
CA CYS A 314 0.69 14.44 -1.51
C CYS A 314 0.24 15.91 -1.53
N LEU A 315 -0.09 16.46 -2.69
CA LEU A 315 -0.62 17.81 -2.94
C LEU A 315 0.28 18.98 -2.49
N ARG A 316 1.56 18.75 -2.17
CA ARG A 316 2.50 19.82 -1.82
C ARG A 316 2.66 20.83 -2.95
N CYS A 317 2.68 20.36 -4.19
CA CYS A 317 2.76 21.21 -5.38
C CYS A 317 1.54 22.12 -5.55
N VAL A 318 0.37 21.68 -5.13
CA VAL A 318 -0.85 22.50 -5.10
C VAL A 318 -0.72 23.61 -4.07
N ALA A 319 -0.22 23.29 -2.86
CA ALA A 319 -0.08 24.26 -1.77
C ALA A 319 0.90 25.39 -2.07
N VAL A 320 1.94 25.15 -2.90
CA VAL A 320 2.97 26.15 -3.22
C VAL A 320 2.74 26.88 -4.53
N CYS A 321 1.71 26.49 -5.32
CA CYS A 321 1.47 27.10 -6.62
C CYS A 321 0.89 28.53 -6.49
N PRO A 322 1.64 29.60 -6.87
CA PRO A 322 1.20 30.97 -6.61
C PRO A 322 0.09 31.46 -7.53
N VAL A 323 -0.17 30.72 -8.62
CA VAL A 323 -1.12 31.10 -9.67
C VAL A 323 -2.25 30.08 -9.85
N ASN A 324 -2.36 29.13 -8.94
CA ASN A 324 -3.36 28.04 -9.01
C ASN A 324 -3.36 27.29 -10.36
N ALA A 325 -2.17 27.15 -10.97
CA ALA A 325 -1.99 26.27 -12.12
C ALA A 325 -2.03 24.79 -11.74
N LEU A 326 -1.92 24.49 -10.46
CA LEU A 326 -2.11 23.17 -9.86
C LEU A 326 -3.24 23.24 -8.84
N VAL A 327 -4.22 22.38 -9.01
CA VAL A 327 -5.37 22.26 -8.09
C VAL A 327 -5.54 20.81 -7.67
N ALA A 328 -6.16 20.60 -6.50
CA ALA A 328 -6.47 19.25 -6.04
C ALA A 328 -7.67 18.68 -6.82
N GLY A 329 -7.52 17.48 -7.36
CA GLY A 329 -8.59 16.71 -7.98
C GLY A 329 -8.87 15.42 -7.21
N VAL A 330 -10.09 14.90 -7.35
CA VAL A 330 -10.48 13.59 -6.81
C VAL A 330 -10.10 12.52 -7.82
N GLU A 331 -9.27 11.57 -7.43
CA GLU A 331 -8.73 10.54 -8.32
C GLU A 331 -9.81 9.67 -8.98
N ALA A 332 -10.92 9.41 -8.26
CA ALA A 332 -12.03 8.63 -8.78
C ALA A 332 -12.75 9.30 -9.97
N GLU A 333 -12.68 10.63 -10.07
CA GLU A 333 -13.22 11.41 -11.18
C GLU A 333 -12.28 11.41 -12.40
N HIS A 334 -11.04 10.97 -12.20
CA HIS A 334 -10.01 10.89 -13.23
C HIS A 334 -9.44 9.46 -13.33
N PRO A 335 -10.24 8.44 -13.70
CA PRO A 335 -9.88 7.02 -13.62
C PRO A 335 -8.72 6.61 -14.54
N ASN A 336 -8.39 7.44 -15.52
CA ASN A 336 -7.24 7.28 -16.39
C ASN A 336 -6.38 8.54 -16.37
N PRO A 337 -5.62 8.82 -15.31
CA PRO A 337 -4.61 9.85 -15.35
C PRO A 337 -3.45 9.36 -16.22
N GLN A 338 -3.76 9.10 -17.51
CA GLN A 338 -2.71 8.81 -18.46
C GLN A 338 -1.90 10.07 -18.58
N TRP A 339 -0.64 10.00 -18.15
CA TRP A 339 0.44 10.83 -18.63
C TRP A 339 -0.05 12.23 -19.03
N PHE A 340 -0.40 13.08 -18.08
CA PHE A 340 -0.72 14.47 -18.36
C PHE A 340 0.59 15.22 -18.62
N VAL A 341 1.41 14.64 -19.49
CA VAL A 341 2.55 15.30 -20.09
C VAL A 341 2.08 15.73 -21.46
N PRO A 342 1.85 17.03 -21.67
CA PRO A 342 1.41 17.54 -22.97
C PRO A 342 2.42 17.28 -24.09
N ASP A 343 3.67 17.04 -23.74
CA ASP A 343 4.75 16.76 -24.67
C ASP A 343 4.88 15.24 -24.90
N LYS A 344 4.38 14.79 -26.03
CA LYS A 344 4.45 13.38 -26.45
C LYS A 344 5.87 12.85 -26.55
N ASP A 345 6.83 13.71 -26.85
CA ASP A 345 8.24 13.32 -27.00
C ASP A 345 8.85 12.96 -25.63
N LEU A 346 8.48 13.69 -24.57
CA LEU A 346 8.89 13.34 -23.20
C LEU A 346 8.27 12.00 -22.76
N VAL A 347 7.00 11.77 -23.08
CA VAL A 347 6.33 10.49 -22.80
C VAL A 347 6.97 9.36 -23.60
N ALA A 348 7.22 9.58 -24.89
CA ALA A 348 7.85 8.59 -25.77
C ALA A 348 9.26 8.23 -25.29
N SER A 349 10.06 9.21 -24.85
CA SER A 349 11.39 8.95 -24.30
C SER A 349 11.33 8.13 -23.01
N ASN A 350 10.39 8.43 -22.12
CA ASN A 350 10.20 7.68 -20.86
C ASN A 350 9.69 6.26 -21.11
N ILE A 351 8.75 6.07 -22.05
CA ILE A 351 8.26 4.74 -22.44
C ILE A 351 9.39 3.92 -23.07
N HIS A 352 10.23 4.55 -23.89
CA HIS A 352 11.36 3.87 -24.51
C HIS A 352 12.38 3.39 -23.45
N TRP A 353 12.60 4.16 -22.39
CA TRP A 353 13.44 3.75 -21.26
C TRP A 353 12.83 2.56 -20.50
N THR A 354 11.53 2.61 -20.21
CA THR A 354 10.82 1.50 -19.53
C THR A 354 10.75 0.25 -20.40
N GLN A 355 10.54 0.36 -21.69
CA GLN A 355 10.57 -0.78 -22.60
C GLN A 355 11.96 -1.38 -22.75
N LYS A 356 13.00 -0.57 -22.90
CA LYS A 356 14.39 -1.07 -22.94
C LYS A 356 14.80 -1.75 -21.63
N ALA A 357 14.33 -1.26 -20.48
CA ALA A 357 14.57 -1.90 -19.19
C ALA A 357 13.81 -3.23 -19.05
N SER A 358 12.64 -3.38 -19.70
CA SER A 358 11.87 -4.62 -19.71
C SER A 358 12.36 -5.65 -20.72
N ASP A 359 12.97 -5.21 -21.84
CA ASP A 359 13.39 -6.08 -22.94
C ASP A 359 14.81 -6.66 -22.81
N GLY A 360 15.53 -6.32 -21.73
CA GLY A 360 16.83 -6.87 -21.43
C GLY A 360 17.90 -5.81 -21.12
N TRP A 361 19.00 -6.28 -20.71
CA TRP A 361 20.20 -5.63 -20.18
C TRP A 361 20.55 -4.30 -20.85
N ILE A 362 20.41 -3.19 -20.11
CA ILE A 362 21.12 -1.97 -20.46
C ILE A 362 22.59 -2.23 -20.07
N THR A 363 23.39 -2.66 -21.03
CA THR A 363 24.83 -2.71 -20.83
C THR A 363 25.34 -1.27 -20.76
N GLY A 364 26.34 -1.01 -19.89
CA GLY A 364 26.96 0.31 -19.80
C GLY A 364 27.45 0.88 -21.13
N GLU A 365 27.71 0.02 -22.13
CA GLU A 365 28.06 0.38 -23.50
C GLU A 365 26.89 0.97 -24.30
N SER A 366 25.66 0.47 -24.15
CA SER A 366 24.50 1.05 -24.84
C SER A 366 24.15 2.44 -24.29
N PHE A 367 24.32 2.66 -22.99
CA PHE A 367 24.11 3.94 -22.35
C PHE A 367 25.16 5.00 -22.80
N MET A 368 26.41 4.58 -22.99
CA MET A 368 27.48 5.48 -23.41
C MET A 368 27.49 5.71 -24.92
N SER A 369 26.98 4.78 -25.75
CA SER A 369 26.91 4.96 -27.21
C SER A 369 25.81 5.93 -27.62
N GLU A 370 24.68 5.96 -26.95
CA GLU A 370 23.61 6.92 -27.20
C GLU A 370 24.02 8.36 -26.84
N ARG A 371 24.79 8.58 -25.78
CA ARG A 371 25.34 9.91 -25.45
C ARG A 371 26.36 10.42 -26.46
N ARG A 372 27.02 9.54 -27.20
CA ARG A 372 27.98 9.95 -28.25
C ARG A 372 27.31 10.35 -29.54
N ASN A 373 26.09 9.89 -29.80
CA ASN A 373 25.35 10.23 -31.03
C ASN A 373 24.51 11.52 -30.90
N ASP A 374 24.24 11.99 -29.68
CA ASP A 374 23.53 13.25 -29.43
C ASP A 374 24.50 14.46 -29.45
N GLY A 375 25.26 14.57 -30.54
CA GLY A 375 26.06 15.70 -30.95
C GLY A 375 26.55 16.63 -29.84
N GLY A 376 27.76 16.44 -29.44
CA GLY A 376 28.46 17.07 -28.35
C GLY A 376 28.11 18.53 -28.08
N VAL A 377 27.88 18.78 -26.81
CA VAL A 377 28.23 20.08 -26.24
C VAL A 377 29.35 19.81 -25.25
N ARG A 378 30.50 20.41 -25.59
CA ARG A 378 31.68 20.50 -24.72
C ARG A 378 31.36 21.31 -23.46
#